data_cdf7aa018e075cffbdcd007102671cd7
#
_entry.id   cdf7aa018e075cffbdcd007102671cd7
#
_cell.length_a   1.000
_cell.length_b   1.000
_cell.length_c   1.000
_cell.angle_alpha   90.00
_cell.angle_beta   90.00
_cell.angle_gamma   90.00
#
_symmetry.space_group_name_H-M   'P 1'
#
loop_
_entity.id
_entity.type
_entity.pdbx_description
1 polymer ?
#
loop_
_entity_poly.entity_id
_entity_poly.type
_entity_poly.pdbx_seq_one_letter_code
_entity_poly.pdbx_strand_id
1 'polypeptide(L)'
;RGWNQVQATVCVERIRFALLDGRKTDARASFERLERLAEAVPNPGSEYAEIHRQLILTHAWRDLADGALQRAADSLTAQHQLAQNNGKLLDQLNTGVALTWAWWSLGHTAQALSLFVNLCEQALQAGALRSLLEQPVPMADAIRQIISCVEVTEQSDAMRALMQDLLQACANVSKSAPTPNSEAQALTPRESGILALVAQGLSNKEIAAKLGVTAETVKSHLKKIYPKLSVHNRAQAAAHPQARQSGLLSAT
;
A
#
# COMPACT_ATOMS: atom_id res chain seq x y z
N ARG A 1 24.12 12.21 13.88
CA ARG A 1 23.20 13.20 13.27
C ARG A 1 22.28 12.59 12.19
N GLY A 2 22.74 11.70 11.31
CA GLY A 2 21.89 11.08 10.26
C GLY A 2 20.87 10.03 10.74
N TRP A 3 20.94 9.58 12.00
CA TRP A 3 20.07 8.51 12.50
C TRP A 3 18.58 8.92 12.59
N ASN A 4 18.30 10.16 12.95
CA ASN A 4 16.93 10.66 13.04
C ASN A 4 16.26 10.74 11.68
N GLN A 5 16.98 11.13 10.62
CA GLN A 5 16.47 11.10 9.24
C GLN A 5 16.11 9.69 8.79
N VAL A 6 16.98 8.71 9.05
CA VAL A 6 16.70 7.31 8.72
C VAL A 6 15.47 6.81 9.46
N GLN A 7 15.34 7.15 10.75
CA GLN A 7 14.15 6.78 11.53
C GLN A 7 12.88 7.44 10.99
N ALA A 8 12.94 8.71 10.63
CA ALA A 8 11.81 9.43 10.05
C ALA A 8 11.39 8.79 8.72
N THR A 9 12.32 8.50 7.81
CA THR A 9 12.04 7.81 6.55
C THR A 9 11.39 6.44 6.77
N VAL A 10 11.88 5.65 7.75
CA VAL A 10 11.26 4.37 8.10
C VAL A 10 9.83 4.56 8.63
N CYS A 11 9.57 5.61 9.42
CA CYS A 11 8.21 5.92 9.88
C CYS A 11 7.29 6.28 8.71
N VAL A 12 7.76 7.12 7.79
CA VAL A 12 7.02 7.52 6.57
C VAL A 12 6.63 6.29 5.75
N GLU A 13 7.58 5.39 5.47
CA GLU A 13 7.31 4.18 4.71
C GLU A 13 6.31 3.25 5.42
N ARG A 14 6.41 3.10 6.73
CA ARG A 14 5.44 2.33 7.52
C ARG A 14 4.05 2.94 7.47
N ILE A 15 3.94 4.27 7.58
CA ILE A 15 2.67 4.99 7.44
C ILE A 15 2.11 4.76 6.04
N ARG A 16 2.92 4.91 5.00
CA ARG A 16 2.53 4.71 3.61
C ARG A 16 1.95 3.31 3.39
N PHE A 17 2.66 2.26 3.79
CA PHE A 17 2.18 0.88 3.65
C PHE A 17 0.92 0.60 4.49
N ALA A 18 0.85 1.12 5.70
CA ALA A 18 -0.32 0.92 6.56
C ALA A 18 -1.57 1.59 5.98
N LEU A 19 -1.43 2.78 5.39
CA LEU A 19 -2.54 3.48 4.73
C LEU A 19 -2.97 2.79 3.42
N LEU A 20 -2.02 2.28 2.62
CA LEU A 20 -2.30 1.48 1.42
C LEU A 20 -3.12 0.23 1.76
N ASP A 21 -2.79 -0.44 2.86
CA ASP A 21 -3.48 -1.66 3.31
C ASP A 21 -4.77 -1.35 4.11
N GLY A 22 -5.15 -0.08 4.25
CA GLY A 22 -6.31 0.34 5.05
C GLY A 22 -6.15 0.12 6.57
N ARG A 23 -4.93 -0.21 7.03
CA ARG A 23 -4.62 -0.48 8.46
C ARG A 23 -4.29 0.80 9.22
N LYS A 24 -5.28 1.69 9.37
CA LYS A 24 -5.09 2.99 10.02
C LYS A 24 -4.54 2.90 11.46
N THR A 25 -4.90 1.86 12.20
CA THR A 25 -4.40 1.62 13.57
C THR A 25 -2.89 1.37 13.61
N ASP A 26 -2.35 0.65 12.62
CA ASP A 26 -0.94 0.33 12.55
C ASP A 26 -0.09 1.56 12.19
N ALA A 27 -0.68 2.50 11.44
CA ALA A 27 -0.04 3.77 11.12
C ALA A 27 0.16 4.66 12.35
N ARG A 28 -0.73 4.57 13.35
CA ARG A 28 -0.75 5.48 14.51
C ARG A 28 0.57 5.54 15.28
N ALA A 29 1.13 4.40 15.61
CA ALA A 29 2.41 4.34 16.35
C ALA A 29 3.57 4.97 15.56
N SER A 30 3.54 4.85 14.22
CA SER A 30 4.54 5.46 13.34
C SER A 30 4.34 6.97 13.22
N PHE A 31 3.09 7.46 13.21
CA PHE A 31 2.77 8.89 13.29
C PHE A 31 3.30 9.50 14.59
N GLU A 32 2.93 8.94 15.74
CA GLU A 32 3.38 9.43 17.06
C GLU A 32 4.91 9.44 17.17
N ARG A 33 5.58 8.46 16.55
CA ARG A 33 7.06 8.44 16.53
C ARG A 33 7.62 9.54 15.64
N LEU A 34 7.04 9.77 14.47
CA LEU A 34 7.48 10.82 13.55
C LEU A 34 7.27 12.22 14.15
N GLU A 35 6.15 12.44 14.84
CA GLU A 35 5.86 13.67 15.59
C GLU A 35 6.93 13.95 16.65
N ARG A 36 7.26 12.93 17.48
CA ARG A 36 8.35 13.07 18.48
C ARG A 36 9.71 13.35 17.86
N LEU A 37 10.01 12.76 16.68
CA LEU A 37 11.25 13.05 15.97
C LEU A 37 11.29 14.50 15.47
N ALA A 38 10.16 15.04 15.02
CA ALA A 38 10.05 16.42 14.58
C ALA A 38 10.15 17.40 15.76
N GLU A 39 9.53 17.10 16.91
CA GLU A 39 9.59 17.91 18.13
C GLU A 39 11.01 17.96 18.72
N ALA A 40 11.76 16.87 18.63
CA ALA A 40 13.15 16.80 19.10
C ALA A 40 14.12 17.70 18.31
N VAL A 41 13.64 18.32 17.22
CA VAL A 41 14.44 19.14 16.31
C VAL A 41 13.88 20.55 16.24
N PRO A 42 14.35 21.48 17.08
CA PRO A 42 13.68 22.76 17.32
C PRO A 42 13.84 23.79 16.19
N ASN A 43 14.64 23.54 15.15
CA ASN A 43 14.86 24.54 14.10
C ASN A 43 14.71 23.92 12.68
N PRO A 44 13.70 24.35 11.89
CA PRO A 44 13.47 23.86 10.53
C PRO A 44 14.53 24.36 9.51
N GLY A 45 15.52 25.10 9.92
CA GLY A 45 16.55 25.65 9.03
C GLY A 45 17.72 24.71 8.82
N SER A 46 17.71 23.90 7.84
CA SER A 46 18.76 23.20 7.11
C SER A 46 18.69 21.66 7.07
N GLU A 47 19.27 20.89 7.96
CA GLU A 47 19.35 19.42 7.87
C GLU A 47 18.05 18.70 8.29
N TYR A 48 17.21 19.37 9.04
CA TYR A 48 16.02 18.79 9.67
C TYR A 48 14.70 19.25 9.02
N ALA A 49 14.77 20.18 8.07
CA ALA A 49 13.62 20.59 7.26
C ALA A 49 12.94 19.40 6.56
N GLU A 50 13.70 18.34 6.30
CA GLU A 50 13.22 17.09 5.71
C GLU A 50 12.22 16.35 6.61
N ILE A 51 12.53 16.19 7.91
CA ILE A 51 11.65 15.51 8.87
C ILE A 51 10.31 16.25 8.98
N HIS A 52 10.35 17.61 9.03
CA HIS A 52 9.13 18.41 9.09
C HIS A 52 8.31 18.32 7.79
N ARG A 53 8.96 18.29 6.62
CA ARG A 53 8.25 18.07 5.34
C ARG A 53 7.60 16.70 5.29
N GLN A 54 8.31 15.67 5.72
CA GLN A 54 7.78 14.31 5.81
C GLN A 54 6.59 14.22 6.77
N LEU A 55 6.65 14.92 7.91
CA LEU A 55 5.54 15.00 8.86
C LEU A 55 4.32 15.66 8.23
N ILE A 56 4.48 16.82 7.55
CA ILE A 56 3.38 17.52 6.89
C ILE A 56 2.76 16.64 5.80
N LEU A 57 3.57 15.98 4.99
CA LEU A 57 3.09 15.08 3.94
C LEU A 57 2.30 13.90 4.51
N THR A 58 2.81 13.29 5.57
CA THR A 58 2.11 12.16 6.21
C THR A 58 0.80 12.60 6.89
N HIS A 59 0.74 13.79 7.46
CA HIS A 59 -0.52 14.35 7.97
C HIS A 59 -1.52 14.58 6.85
N ALA A 60 -1.10 15.09 5.70
CA ALA A 60 -1.96 15.24 4.53
C ALA A 60 -2.49 13.87 4.03
N TRP A 61 -1.67 12.83 4.03
CA TRP A 61 -2.11 11.46 3.72
C TRP A 61 -3.16 10.93 4.71
N ARG A 62 -2.98 11.21 6.00
CA ARG A 62 -3.97 10.88 7.03
C ARG A 62 -5.28 11.62 6.78
N ASP A 63 -5.22 12.92 6.51
CA ASP A 63 -6.39 13.74 6.21
C ASP A 63 -7.14 13.24 4.97
N LEU A 64 -6.42 12.82 3.92
CA LEU A 64 -7.01 12.17 2.74
C LEU A 64 -7.71 10.85 3.12
N ALA A 65 -7.05 10.02 3.91
CA ALA A 65 -7.61 8.74 4.35
C ALA A 65 -8.83 8.89 5.29
N ASP A 66 -8.91 10.01 6.02
CA ASP A 66 -10.01 10.34 6.92
C ASP A 66 -11.12 11.16 6.26
N GLY A 67 -10.96 11.49 4.96
CA GLY A 67 -11.95 12.26 4.19
C GLY A 67 -11.91 13.77 4.44
N ALA A 68 -10.90 14.29 5.15
CA ALA A 68 -10.70 15.74 5.37
C ALA A 68 -10.03 16.40 4.14
N LEU A 69 -10.69 16.25 2.98
CA LEU A 69 -10.13 16.54 1.66
C LEU A 69 -9.66 17.98 1.50
N GLN A 70 -10.45 18.96 1.98
CA GLN A 70 -10.09 20.39 1.86
C GLN A 70 -8.82 20.72 2.64
N ARG A 71 -8.72 20.24 3.89
CA ARG A 71 -7.53 20.47 4.73
C ARG A 71 -6.28 19.83 4.11
N ALA A 72 -6.43 18.62 3.55
CA ALA A 72 -5.35 17.97 2.82
C ALA A 72 -4.94 18.75 1.57
N ALA A 73 -5.90 19.25 0.78
CA ALA A 73 -5.63 20.04 -0.42
C ALA A 73 -4.89 21.34 -0.11
N ASP A 74 -5.31 22.07 0.93
CA ASP A 74 -4.67 23.32 1.36
C ASP A 74 -3.21 23.09 1.79
N SER A 75 -2.99 22.07 2.63
CA SER A 75 -1.65 21.69 3.09
C SER A 75 -0.76 21.22 1.94
N LEU A 76 -1.27 20.37 1.05
CA LEU A 76 -0.53 19.84 -0.10
C LEU A 76 -0.22 20.92 -1.14
N THR A 77 -1.11 21.89 -1.36
CA THR A 77 -0.87 23.02 -2.26
C THR A 77 0.34 23.83 -1.80
N ALA A 78 0.39 24.17 -0.51
CA ALA A 78 1.52 24.91 0.07
C ALA A 78 2.84 24.12 -0.06
N GLN A 79 2.82 22.80 0.23
CA GLN A 79 4.00 21.96 0.15
C GLN A 79 4.47 21.73 -1.29
N HIS A 80 3.53 21.55 -2.23
CA HIS A 80 3.85 21.37 -3.65
C HIS A 80 4.51 22.66 -4.21
N GLN A 81 3.97 23.81 -3.89
CA GLN A 81 4.54 25.09 -4.30
C GLN A 81 5.96 25.32 -3.72
N LEU A 82 6.17 24.95 -2.46
CA LEU A 82 7.50 24.99 -1.83
C LEU A 82 8.48 24.03 -2.53
N ALA A 83 8.04 22.84 -2.90
CA ALA A 83 8.85 21.86 -3.63
C ALA A 83 9.22 22.38 -5.04
N GLN A 84 8.29 23.05 -5.74
CA GLN A 84 8.55 23.69 -7.02
C GLN A 84 9.60 24.80 -6.88
N ASN A 85 9.44 25.70 -5.93
CA ASN A 85 10.36 26.81 -5.69
C ASN A 85 11.78 26.32 -5.34
N ASN A 86 11.90 25.16 -4.70
CA ASN A 86 13.19 24.57 -4.32
C ASN A 86 13.79 23.63 -5.38
N GLY A 87 13.12 23.41 -6.51
CA GLY A 87 13.56 22.50 -7.58
C GLY A 87 13.65 21.02 -7.16
N LYS A 88 12.92 20.61 -6.14
CA LYS A 88 12.95 19.23 -5.61
C LYS A 88 11.92 18.35 -6.30
N LEU A 89 12.32 17.74 -7.41
CA LEU A 89 11.44 16.96 -8.26
C LEU A 89 10.68 15.84 -7.51
N LEU A 90 11.35 15.04 -6.70
CA LEU A 90 10.67 13.95 -5.96
C LEU A 90 9.63 14.47 -4.98
N ASP A 91 9.91 15.60 -4.31
CA ASP A 91 8.93 16.24 -3.43
C ASP A 91 7.75 16.79 -4.23
N GLN A 92 8.01 17.35 -5.44
CA GLN A 92 6.95 17.82 -6.35
C GLN A 92 6.06 16.64 -6.80
N LEU A 93 6.65 15.51 -7.19
CA LEU A 93 5.89 14.34 -7.62
C LEU A 93 5.05 13.78 -6.45
N ASN A 94 5.64 13.59 -5.27
CA ASN A 94 4.95 13.03 -4.12
C ASN A 94 3.80 13.93 -3.62
N THR A 95 4.03 15.23 -3.50
CA THR A 95 2.99 16.19 -3.06
C THR A 95 1.96 16.42 -4.14
N GLY A 96 2.38 16.52 -5.40
CA GLY A 96 1.50 16.78 -6.54
C GLY A 96 0.54 15.65 -6.82
N VAL A 97 0.97 14.39 -6.73
CA VAL A 97 0.07 13.23 -6.92
C VAL A 97 -0.99 13.18 -5.82
N ALA A 98 -0.60 13.39 -4.55
CA ALA A 98 -1.56 13.46 -3.46
C ALA A 98 -2.54 14.65 -3.60
N LEU A 99 -2.06 15.80 -4.08
CA LEU A 99 -2.87 16.99 -4.36
C LEU A 99 -3.85 16.74 -5.53
N THR A 100 -3.40 16.07 -6.59
CA THR A 100 -4.25 15.64 -7.70
C THR A 100 -5.43 14.83 -7.18
N TRP A 101 -5.19 13.88 -6.30
CA TRP A 101 -6.23 13.07 -5.67
C TRP A 101 -7.19 13.93 -4.83
N ALA A 102 -6.67 14.85 -4.00
CA ALA A 102 -7.49 15.74 -3.19
C ALA A 102 -8.42 16.59 -4.06
N TRP A 103 -7.88 17.25 -5.10
CA TRP A 103 -8.67 18.07 -6.03
C TRP A 103 -9.69 17.27 -6.84
N TRP A 104 -9.31 16.07 -7.31
CA TRP A 104 -10.24 15.18 -7.98
C TRP A 104 -11.42 14.80 -7.09
N SER A 105 -11.14 14.44 -5.84
CA SER A 105 -12.16 14.05 -4.86
C SER A 105 -13.06 15.23 -4.42
N LEU A 106 -12.56 16.47 -4.51
CA LEU A 106 -13.32 17.70 -4.26
C LEU A 106 -14.14 18.16 -5.48
N GLY A 107 -14.00 17.50 -6.64
CA GLY A 107 -14.66 17.87 -7.88
C GLY A 107 -13.95 18.94 -8.71
N HIS A 108 -12.75 19.35 -8.32
CA HIS A 108 -11.89 20.27 -9.08
C HIS A 108 -11.18 19.55 -10.24
N THR A 109 -11.97 18.91 -11.13
CA THR A 109 -11.47 17.97 -12.13
C THR A 109 -10.48 18.60 -13.11
N ALA A 110 -10.74 19.81 -13.59
CA ALA A 110 -9.88 20.51 -14.56
C ALA A 110 -8.48 20.80 -13.96
N GLN A 111 -8.43 21.23 -12.70
CA GLN A 111 -7.17 21.51 -11.99
C GLN A 111 -6.40 20.21 -11.72
N ALA A 112 -7.10 19.16 -11.29
CA ALA A 112 -6.52 17.85 -11.04
C ALA A 112 -5.91 17.25 -12.34
N LEU A 113 -6.62 17.34 -13.46
CA LEU A 113 -6.13 16.87 -14.76
C LEU A 113 -4.89 17.64 -15.22
N SER A 114 -4.92 18.97 -15.18
CA SER A 114 -3.79 19.80 -15.58
C SER A 114 -2.54 19.50 -14.74
N LEU A 115 -2.70 19.37 -13.42
CA LEU A 115 -1.59 19.00 -12.53
C LEU A 115 -1.06 17.62 -12.84
N PHE A 116 -1.94 16.62 -13.01
CA PHE A 116 -1.54 15.25 -13.27
C PHE A 116 -0.74 15.09 -14.58
N VAL A 117 -1.20 15.72 -15.66
CA VAL A 117 -0.48 15.72 -16.95
C VAL A 117 0.91 16.32 -16.78
N ASN A 118 1.02 17.47 -16.12
CA ASN A 118 2.32 18.11 -15.85
C ASN A 118 3.26 17.21 -15.04
N LEU A 119 2.75 16.53 -14.01
CA LEU A 119 3.53 15.58 -13.22
C LEU A 119 4.00 14.37 -14.04
N CYS A 120 3.15 13.87 -14.93
CA CYS A 120 3.51 12.79 -15.86
C CYS A 120 4.63 13.19 -16.81
N GLU A 121 4.58 14.41 -17.37
CA GLU A 121 5.65 14.94 -18.21
C GLU A 121 6.98 15.07 -17.47
N GLN A 122 6.96 15.65 -16.28
CA GLN A 122 8.15 15.77 -15.43
C GLN A 122 8.73 14.41 -15.05
N ALA A 123 7.88 13.46 -14.66
CA ALA A 123 8.30 12.11 -14.28
C ALA A 123 8.89 11.34 -15.49
N LEU A 124 8.32 11.51 -16.68
CA LEU A 124 8.83 10.91 -17.92
C LEU A 124 10.22 11.45 -18.25
N GLN A 125 10.39 12.78 -18.25
CA GLN A 125 11.66 13.44 -18.54
C GLN A 125 12.77 13.03 -17.55
N ALA A 126 12.41 12.79 -16.29
CA ALA A 126 13.33 12.44 -15.22
C ALA A 126 13.54 10.91 -15.04
N GLY A 127 12.80 10.05 -15.75
CA GLY A 127 12.80 8.60 -15.52
C GLY A 127 12.23 8.20 -14.15
N ALA A 128 11.38 9.04 -13.53
CA ALA A 128 10.88 8.88 -12.15
C ALA A 128 9.43 8.37 -12.10
N LEU A 129 8.98 7.59 -13.08
CA LEU A 129 7.59 7.14 -13.23
C LEU A 129 7.07 6.35 -12.02
N ARG A 130 7.95 5.60 -11.38
CA ARG A 130 7.60 4.79 -10.20
C ARG A 130 7.06 5.65 -9.07
N SER A 131 7.57 6.87 -8.90
CA SER A 131 7.11 7.80 -7.85
C SER A 131 5.65 8.23 -8.01
N LEU A 132 5.07 8.15 -9.22
CA LEU A 132 3.66 8.42 -9.46
C LEU A 132 2.74 7.31 -8.94
N LEU A 133 3.23 6.07 -8.86
CA LEU A 133 2.45 4.87 -8.53
C LEU A 133 2.55 4.49 -7.05
N GLU A 134 3.65 4.83 -6.41
CA GLU A 134 3.94 4.46 -5.01
C GLU A 134 3.35 5.46 -4.01
N GLN A 135 2.07 5.80 -4.14
CA GLN A 135 1.38 6.71 -3.22
C GLN A 135 0.47 5.97 -2.23
N PRO A 136 0.32 6.45 -0.98
CA PRO A 136 -0.44 5.75 0.08
C PRO A 136 -1.96 5.96 0.01
N VAL A 137 -2.46 6.55 -1.05
CA VAL A 137 -3.90 6.76 -1.30
C VAL A 137 -4.37 5.80 -2.37
N PRO A 138 -5.67 5.47 -2.46
CA PRO A 138 -6.20 4.59 -3.50
C PRO A 138 -6.14 5.27 -4.87
N MET A 139 -4.92 5.64 -5.27
CA MET A 139 -4.63 6.38 -6.50
C MET A 139 -4.96 5.57 -7.76
N ALA A 140 -4.89 4.24 -7.68
CA ALA A 140 -5.11 3.39 -8.85
C ALA A 140 -6.48 3.63 -9.52
N ASP A 141 -7.53 3.82 -8.72
CA ASP A 141 -8.87 4.08 -9.25
C ASP A 141 -9.02 5.52 -9.75
N ALA A 142 -8.44 6.48 -9.04
CA ALA A 142 -8.40 7.87 -9.48
C ALA A 142 -7.58 8.04 -10.76
N ILE A 143 -6.40 7.45 -10.82
CA ILE A 143 -5.57 7.49 -12.04
C ILE A 143 -6.33 6.89 -13.22
N ARG A 144 -7.02 5.75 -13.06
CA ARG A 144 -7.86 5.18 -14.13
C ARG A 144 -8.95 6.14 -14.59
N GLN A 145 -9.66 6.79 -13.66
CA GLN A 145 -10.70 7.77 -13.98
C GLN A 145 -10.10 9.01 -14.65
N ILE A 146 -9.00 9.54 -14.10
CA ILE A 146 -8.30 10.69 -14.68
C ILE A 146 -7.83 10.36 -16.10
N ILE A 147 -7.18 9.23 -16.32
CA ILE A 147 -6.69 8.82 -17.65
C ILE A 147 -7.86 8.61 -18.64
N SER A 148 -8.98 8.07 -18.19
CA SER A 148 -10.16 7.91 -19.05
C SER A 148 -10.82 9.24 -19.44
N CYS A 149 -10.60 10.30 -18.64
CA CYS A 149 -11.12 11.65 -18.91
C CYS A 149 -10.16 12.51 -19.74
N VAL A 150 -8.87 12.15 -19.82
CA VAL A 150 -7.90 12.84 -20.68
C VAL A 150 -8.23 12.47 -22.12
N GLU A 151 -8.89 13.39 -22.85
CA GLU A 151 -9.06 13.24 -24.31
C GLU A 151 -7.70 13.18 -24.97
N VAL A 152 -7.41 12.06 -25.63
CA VAL A 152 -6.11 11.68 -26.17
C VAL A 152 -5.75 12.49 -27.42
N THR A 153 -6.50 13.52 -27.78
CA THR A 153 -6.46 14.17 -29.09
C THR A 153 -5.27 15.05 -29.38
N GLU A 154 -4.48 15.49 -28.39
CA GLU A 154 -3.33 16.39 -28.63
C GLU A 154 -2.03 15.99 -27.91
N GLN A 155 -1.97 14.79 -27.35
CA GLN A 155 -0.80 14.36 -26.58
C GLN A 155 0.23 13.66 -27.44
N SER A 156 1.52 13.87 -27.12
CA SER A 156 2.63 13.19 -27.79
C SER A 156 2.50 11.66 -27.65
N ASP A 157 3.05 10.90 -28.62
CA ASP A 157 3.06 9.43 -28.56
C ASP A 157 3.73 8.91 -27.28
N ALA A 158 4.74 9.63 -26.76
CA ALA A 158 5.38 9.33 -25.49
C ALA A 158 4.43 9.47 -24.30
N MET A 159 3.58 10.50 -24.26
CA MET A 159 2.57 10.67 -23.22
C MET A 159 1.50 9.58 -23.28
N ARG A 160 1.08 9.20 -24.50
CA ARG A 160 0.12 8.10 -24.69
C ARG A 160 0.69 6.77 -24.22
N ALA A 161 1.93 6.46 -24.56
CA ALA A 161 2.62 5.27 -24.05
C ALA A 161 2.73 5.28 -22.53
N LEU A 162 3.13 6.41 -21.94
CA LEU A 162 3.19 6.59 -20.48
C LEU A 162 1.83 6.35 -19.80
N MET A 163 0.76 6.90 -20.36
CA MET A 163 -0.61 6.68 -19.82
C MET A 163 -1.00 5.20 -19.86
N GLN A 164 -0.64 4.49 -20.94
CA GLN A 164 -0.86 3.04 -21.04
C GLN A 164 -0.02 2.26 -20.03
N ASP A 165 1.26 2.62 -19.85
CA ASP A 165 2.13 1.99 -18.84
C ASP A 165 1.62 2.23 -17.42
N LEU A 166 1.15 3.44 -17.10
CA LEU A 166 0.52 3.75 -15.82
C LEU A 166 -0.75 2.94 -15.59
N LEU A 167 -1.63 2.82 -16.60
CA LEU A 167 -2.83 1.98 -16.52
C LEU A 167 -2.47 0.51 -16.28
N GLN A 168 -1.47 0.00 -16.98
CA GLN A 168 -1.01 -1.37 -16.82
C GLN A 168 -0.35 -1.60 -15.45
N ALA A 169 0.43 -0.64 -14.97
CA ALA A 169 1.01 -0.68 -13.64
C ALA A 169 -0.08 -0.62 -12.54
N CYS A 170 -1.10 0.24 -12.69
CA CYS A 170 -2.27 0.26 -11.80
C CYS A 170 -3.02 -1.07 -11.79
N ALA A 171 -3.18 -1.72 -12.97
CA ALA A 171 -3.79 -3.04 -13.07
C ALA A 171 -2.95 -4.12 -12.39
N ASN A 172 -1.63 -4.01 -12.46
CA ASN A 172 -0.70 -4.93 -11.81
C ASN A 172 -0.61 -4.70 -10.30
N VAL A 173 -0.67 -3.44 -9.83
CA VAL A 173 -0.77 -3.10 -8.40
C VAL A 173 -2.07 -3.62 -7.82
N SER A 174 -3.19 -3.56 -8.56
CA SER A 174 -4.46 -4.17 -8.15
C SER A 174 -4.41 -5.71 -8.13
N LYS A 175 -3.50 -6.32 -8.87
CA LYS A 175 -3.24 -7.78 -8.86
C LYS A 175 -2.17 -8.17 -7.85
N SER A 176 -1.24 -7.27 -7.52
CA SER A 176 -0.13 -7.50 -6.58
C SER A 176 -0.32 -6.79 -5.24
N ALA A 177 -1.30 -5.89 -5.10
CA ALA A 177 -1.83 -5.60 -3.78
C ALA A 177 -2.36 -6.94 -3.26
N PRO A 178 -1.83 -7.48 -2.14
CA PRO A 178 -2.52 -8.55 -1.49
C PRO A 178 -3.88 -7.96 -1.12
N THR A 179 -4.89 -8.21 -1.97
CA THR A 179 -6.26 -8.13 -1.51
C THR A 179 -6.28 -9.02 -0.29
N PRO A 180 -6.58 -8.53 0.91
CA PRO A 180 -6.61 -9.38 2.07
C PRO A 180 -7.73 -10.42 1.98
N ASN A 181 -8.32 -10.65 0.81
CA ASN A 181 -9.46 -11.54 0.65
C ASN A 181 -9.67 -11.99 -0.79
N SER A 182 -8.93 -12.94 -1.34
CA SER A 182 -9.55 -14.07 -2.04
C SER A 182 -8.58 -15.14 -2.55
N GLU A 183 -7.30 -14.84 -2.88
CA GLU A 183 -6.41 -15.91 -3.35
C GLU A 183 -5.23 -16.23 -2.40
N ALA A 184 -4.76 -15.25 -1.62
CA ALA A 184 -3.76 -15.51 -0.58
C ALA A 184 -4.35 -16.20 0.66
N GLN A 185 -5.67 -16.20 0.84
CA GLN A 185 -6.40 -16.95 1.87
C GLN A 185 -6.84 -18.34 1.39
N ALA A 186 -6.84 -18.63 0.11
CA ALA A 186 -7.11 -19.98 -0.37
C ALA A 186 -5.95 -20.90 0.06
N LEU A 187 -6.31 -21.97 0.76
CA LEU A 187 -5.36 -23.01 1.09
C LEU A 187 -4.93 -23.71 -0.19
N THR A 188 -3.64 -23.91 -0.37
CA THR A 188 -3.15 -24.78 -1.44
C THR A 188 -3.70 -26.21 -1.27
N PRO A 189 -3.78 -27.03 -2.32
CA PRO A 189 -4.23 -28.42 -2.21
C PRO A 189 -3.49 -29.20 -1.12
N ARG A 190 -2.20 -28.90 -0.92
CA ARG A 190 -1.39 -29.53 0.13
C ARG A 190 -1.76 -29.04 1.53
N GLU A 191 -2.04 -27.74 1.69
CA GLU A 191 -2.48 -27.14 2.95
C GLU A 191 -3.89 -27.61 3.32
N SER A 192 -4.79 -27.70 2.33
CA SER A 192 -6.14 -28.26 2.51
C SER A 192 -6.09 -29.72 2.97
N GLY A 193 -5.21 -30.54 2.37
CA GLY A 193 -4.99 -31.92 2.80
C GLY A 193 -4.49 -32.03 4.23
N ILE A 194 -3.55 -31.17 4.64
CA ILE A 194 -3.06 -31.13 6.03
C ILE A 194 -4.19 -30.70 6.98
N LEU A 195 -4.97 -29.68 6.62
CA LEU A 195 -6.10 -29.19 7.43
C LEU A 195 -7.17 -30.26 7.62
N ALA A 196 -7.49 -31.03 6.58
CA ALA A 196 -8.43 -32.16 6.66
C ALA A 196 -7.96 -33.22 7.67
N LEU A 197 -6.66 -33.53 7.68
CA LEU A 197 -6.09 -34.49 8.64
C LEU A 197 -6.05 -33.92 10.08
N VAL A 198 -5.88 -32.61 10.22
CA VAL A 198 -6.03 -31.90 11.51
C VAL A 198 -7.47 -32.00 12.03
N ALA A 199 -8.46 -31.84 11.15
CA ALA A 199 -9.88 -31.98 11.51
C ALA A 199 -10.24 -33.41 11.94
N GLN A 200 -9.55 -34.42 11.43
CA GLN A 200 -9.66 -35.82 11.85
C GLN A 200 -8.98 -36.10 13.20
N GLY A 201 -8.36 -35.10 13.83
CA GLY A 201 -7.71 -35.25 15.13
C GLY A 201 -6.29 -35.81 15.11
N LEU A 202 -5.69 -36.08 13.92
CA LEU A 202 -4.36 -36.68 13.82
C LEU A 202 -3.28 -35.74 14.35
N SER A 203 -2.33 -36.28 15.08
CA SER A 203 -1.13 -35.55 15.53
C SER A 203 -0.19 -35.18 14.35
N ASN A 204 0.73 -34.25 14.56
CA ASN A 204 1.71 -33.88 13.51
C ASN A 204 2.58 -35.07 13.07
N LYS A 205 2.85 -36.05 13.97
CA LYS A 205 3.59 -37.27 13.63
C LYS A 205 2.79 -38.18 12.72
N GLU A 206 1.50 -38.35 13.01
CA GLU A 206 0.60 -39.19 12.19
C GLU A 206 0.34 -38.58 10.82
N ILE A 207 0.15 -37.24 10.76
CA ILE A 207 0.04 -36.48 9.50
C ILE A 207 1.33 -36.63 8.69
N ALA A 208 2.47 -36.49 9.33
CA ALA A 208 3.78 -36.66 8.70
C ALA A 208 3.97 -38.05 8.09
N ALA A 209 3.61 -39.08 8.85
CA ALA A 209 3.65 -40.46 8.39
C ALA A 209 2.72 -40.70 7.17
N LYS A 210 1.48 -40.19 7.22
CA LYS A 210 0.52 -40.29 6.11
C LYS A 210 0.98 -39.56 4.84
N LEU A 211 1.68 -38.43 4.98
CA LEU A 211 2.07 -37.57 3.86
C LEU A 211 3.50 -37.82 3.36
N GLY A 212 4.26 -38.70 4.00
CA GLY A 212 5.65 -38.99 3.66
C GLY A 212 6.61 -37.80 3.91
N VAL A 213 6.36 -37.00 4.95
CA VAL A 213 7.15 -35.82 5.31
C VAL A 213 7.59 -35.88 6.77
N THR A 214 8.35 -34.89 7.26
CA THR A 214 8.72 -34.80 8.67
C THR A 214 7.64 -34.09 9.49
N ALA A 215 7.57 -34.36 10.81
CA ALA A 215 6.66 -33.65 11.72
C ALA A 215 6.95 -32.14 11.77
N GLU A 216 8.21 -31.73 11.57
CA GLU A 216 8.60 -30.33 11.50
C GLU A 216 8.08 -29.65 10.22
N THR A 217 8.06 -30.37 9.10
CA THR A 217 7.44 -29.91 7.86
C THR A 217 5.95 -29.66 8.04
N VAL A 218 5.23 -30.57 8.72
CA VAL A 218 3.80 -30.40 9.04
C VAL A 218 3.59 -29.17 9.92
N LYS A 219 4.41 -28.97 10.93
CA LYS A 219 4.37 -27.79 11.82
C LYS A 219 4.60 -26.49 11.05
N SER A 220 5.54 -26.50 10.08
CA SER A 220 5.80 -25.36 9.22
C SER A 220 4.58 -25.02 8.32
N HIS A 221 3.89 -26.03 7.79
CA HIS A 221 2.65 -25.82 7.06
C HIS A 221 1.53 -25.27 7.94
N LEU A 222 1.36 -25.79 9.16
CA LEU A 222 0.35 -25.28 10.09
C LEU A 222 0.60 -23.83 10.46
N LYS A 223 1.86 -23.41 10.61
CA LYS A 223 2.23 -22.02 10.84
C LYS A 223 1.81 -21.08 9.69
N LYS A 224 1.70 -21.59 8.45
CA LYS A 224 1.19 -20.86 7.28
C LYS A 224 -0.34 -20.93 7.17
N ILE A 225 -0.95 -22.06 7.55
CA ILE A 225 -2.40 -22.30 7.48
C ILE A 225 -3.14 -21.42 8.49
N TYR A 226 -2.65 -21.30 9.73
CA TYR A 226 -3.35 -20.56 10.78
C TYR A 226 -3.64 -19.10 10.44
N PRO A 227 -2.68 -18.31 9.94
CA PRO A 227 -2.97 -16.95 9.50
C PRO A 227 -3.95 -16.89 8.32
N LYS A 228 -3.87 -17.84 7.36
CA LYS A 228 -4.78 -17.91 6.21
C LYS A 228 -6.24 -18.13 6.62
N LEU A 229 -6.45 -18.85 7.72
CA LEU A 229 -7.78 -19.14 8.26
C LEU A 229 -8.21 -18.18 9.36
N SER A 230 -7.37 -17.19 9.70
CA SER A 230 -7.57 -16.28 10.84
C SER A 230 -7.81 -17.02 12.17
N VAL A 231 -7.12 -18.14 12.38
CA VAL A 231 -7.19 -18.94 13.60
C VAL A 231 -5.87 -18.92 14.37
N HIS A 232 -5.92 -19.08 15.68
CA HIS A 232 -4.75 -18.95 16.55
C HIS A 232 -4.24 -20.28 17.13
N ASN A 233 -5.05 -21.34 17.04
CA ASN A 233 -4.69 -22.63 17.59
C ASN A 233 -5.28 -23.79 16.78
N ARG A 234 -4.77 -25.02 17.09
CA ARG A 234 -5.16 -26.24 16.41
C ARG A 234 -6.65 -26.56 16.55
N ALA A 235 -7.24 -26.31 17.71
CA ALA A 235 -8.65 -26.60 17.95
C ALA A 235 -9.55 -25.71 17.07
N GLN A 236 -9.21 -24.44 16.93
CA GLN A 236 -9.91 -23.52 16.02
C GLN A 236 -9.74 -23.94 14.57
N ALA A 237 -8.53 -24.36 14.18
CA ALA A 237 -8.28 -24.84 12.81
C ALA A 237 -9.08 -26.12 12.49
N ALA A 238 -9.18 -27.05 13.44
CA ALA A 238 -9.96 -28.29 13.28
C ALA A 238 -11.47 -28.01 13.17
N ALA A 239 -11.97 -26.98 13.87
CA ALA A 239 -13.39 -26.57 13.84
C ALA A 239 -13.76 -25.68 12.64
N HIS A 240 -12.77 -25.21 11.86
CA HIS A 240 -13.00 -24.27 10.76
C HIS A 240 -13.84 -24.89 9.63
N PRO A 241 -14.81 -24.17 9.02
CA PRO A 241 -15.69 -24.73 7.96
C PRO A 241 -14.95 -25.34 6.79
N GLN A 242 -13.84 -24.77 6.35
CA GLN A 242 -13.00 -25.30 5.26
C GLN A 242 -12.33 -26.64 5.61
N ALA A 243 -12.09 -26.93 6.88
CA ALA A 243 -11.55 -28.22 7.31
C ALA A 243 -12.54 -29.38 7.06
N ARG A 244 -13.84 -29.11 7.11
CA ARG A 244 -14.91 -30.09 6.85
C ARG A 244 -15.15 -30.31 5.35
N GLN A 245 -15.01 -29.27 4.52
CA GLN A 245 -15.20 -29.37 3.07
C GLN A 245 -14.08 -30.15 2.39
N SER A 246 -12.84 -30.05 2.88
CA SER A 246 -11.69 -30.78 2.32
C SER A 246 -11.73 -32.30 2.58
N GLY A 247 -12.52 -32.77 3.56
CA GLY A 247 -12.70 -34.19 3.87
C GLY A 247 -13.66 -34.91 2.93
N LEU A 248 -14.49 -34.20 2.17
CA LEU A 248 -15.48 -34.78 1.24
C LEU A 248 -14.91 -35.08 -0.16
N LEU A 249 -13.73 -34.54 -0.51
CA LEU A 249 -13.09 -34.72 -1.82
C LEU A 249 -12.09 -35.88 -1.89
N SER A 250 -11.87 -36.61 -0.79
CA SER A 250 -10.93 -37.72 -0.71
C SER A 250 -11.63 -39.12 -0.58
N ALA A 251 -12.93 -39.20 -0.88
CA ALA A 251 -13.71 -40.43 -0.82
C ALA A 251 -14.35 -40.75 -2.19
N THR A 252 -13.56 -40.59 -3.27
CA THR A 252 -13.93 -41.18 -4.60
C THR A 252 -12.69 -41.69 -5.24
#